data_186a66098bb7c99a253e25f23dc1e1ab
#
_entry.id   186a66098bb7c99a253e25f23dc1e1ab
#
_cell.length_a   1.000
_cell.length_b   1.000
_cell.length_c   1.000
_cell.angle_alpha   90.00
_cell.angle_beta   90.00
_cell.angle_gamma   90.00
#
_symmetry.space_group_name_H-M   'P 1'
#
loop_
_entity.id
_entity.type
_entity.pdbx_description
1 polymer ?
#
loop_
_entity_poly.entity_id
_entity_poly.type
_entity_poly.pdbx_seq_one_letter_code
_entity_poly.pdbx_strand_id
1 'polypeptide(L)'
;MPGPIGGTRKAVVDAVVRGLLEARLRPDRIIIWDQSLASLRVAGYDGLAKRHGVRLAGSLDAGWDESVVYESPIVGTLVAGDLDFKRGEENASRKSHLSRLLTGELTRIISVCPLINHNQAGVSGHVVGLVDGSMDNSRRFRLDSSTLSVAVPEILALEDAEQRRYLGDRLVLNITDALFCQYLGQSKCLLHYTTGLGQLRFSTDPVALDVFSIEELKRQREQFEVDYLPPDSPLYKNAALIQLGESNPARREVMEIFR
;
A
#
# COMPACT_ATOMS: atom_id res chain seq x y z
N MET A 1 -10.91 -5.02 -7.33
CA MET A 1 -10.39 -6.03 -8.28
C MET A 1 -9.37 -5.38 -9.17
N PRO A 2 -8.13 -5.83 -9.18
CA PRO A 2 -7.17 -5.34 -10.15
C PRO A 2 -7.46 -6.05 -11.48
N GLY A 3 -8.20 -5.39 -12.34
CA GLY A 3 -8.16 -5.74 -13.76
C GLY A 3 -6.76 -5.43 -14.30
N PRO A 4 -6.39 -5.88 -15.50
CA PRO A 4 -5.08 -5.63 -16.10
C PRO A 4 -4.75 -4.14 -16.25
N ILE A 5 -5.69 -3.24 -16.03
CA ILE A 5 -5.53 -1.79 -16.13
C ILE A 5 -5.55 -1.11 -14.76
N GLY A 6 -6.23 -1.68 -13.74
CA GLY A 6 -6.45 -1.06 -12.44
C GLY A 6 -5.53 -1.52 -11.31
N GLY A 7 -4.49 -2.30 -11.58
CA GLY A 7 -3.54 -2.78 -10.58
C GLY A 7 -2.10 -2.62 -11.04
N THR A 8 -1.16 -2.99 -10.16
CA THR A 8 0.26 -3.06 -10.49
C THR A 8 0.49 -4.00 -11.67
N ARG A 9 1.24 -3.55 -12.67
CA ARG A 9 1.51 -4.34 -13.86
C ARG A 9 2.48 -5.46 -13.56
N LYS A 10 2.14 -6.66 -14.02
CA LYS A 10 2.99 -7.85 -13.87
C LYS A 10 4.41 -7.63 -14.41
N ALA A 11 4.57 -6.86 -15.49
CA ALA A 11 5.87 -6.55 -16.06
C ALA A 11 6.78 -5.78 -15.10
N VAL A 12 6.22 -4.89 -14.29
CA VAL A 12 6.98 -4.15 -13.25
C VAL A 12 7.45 -5.11 -12.16
N VAL A 13 6.53 -5.96 -11.65
CA VAL A 13 6.88 -6.96 -10.62
C VAL A 13 7.87 -8.00 -11.18
N ASP A 14 7.70 -8.44 -12.43
CA ASP A 14 8.66 -9.32 -13.13
C ASP A 14 10.07 -8.71 -13.18
N ALA A 15 10.17 -7.42 -13.50
CA ALA A 15 11.44 -6.71 -13.53
C ALA A 15 12.09 -6.63 -12.12
N VAL A 16 11.29 -6.37 -11.07
CA VAL A 16 11.78 -6.38 -9.69
C VAL A 16 12.30 -7.76 -9.29
N VAL A 17 11.53 -8.82 -9.56
CA VAL A 17 11.93 -10.20 -9.26
C VAL A 17 13.23 -10.56 -10.00
N ARG A 18 13.34 -10.23 -11.29
CA ARG A 18 14.58 -10.45 -12.06
C ARG A 18 15.77 -9.72 -11.46
N GLY A 19 15.60 -8.44 -11.10
CA GLY A 19 16.67 -7.66 -10.46
C GLY A 19 17.14 -8.28 -9.14
N LEU A 20 16.21 -8.81 -8.32
CA LEU A 20 16.56 -9.51 -7.08
C LEU A 20 17.33 -10.82 -7.35
N LEU A 21 16.92 -11.58 -8.36
CA LEU A 21 17.62 -12.81 -8.78
C LEU A 21 19.01 -12.52 -9.35
N GLU A 22 19.15 -11.47 -10.16
CA GLU A 22 20.45 -11.00 -10.68
C GLU A 22 21.38 -10.54 -9.54
N ALA A 23 20.81 -9.94 -8.48
CA ALA A 23 21.51 -9.63 -7.24
C ALA A 23 21.81 -10.87 -6.37
N ARG A 24 21.57 -12.09 -6.90
CA ARG A 24 21.81 -13.38 -6.27
C ARG A 24 20.96 -13.69 -5.05
N LEU A 25 19.79 -13.04 -4.90
CA LEU A 25 18.81 -13.47 -3.92
C LEU A 25 18.19 -14.81 -4.37
N ARG A 26 18.11 -15.78 -3.46
CA ARG A 26 17.55 -17.10 -3.79
C ARG A 26 16.05 -17.00 -4.06
N PRO A 27 15.49 -17.70 -5.05
CA PRO A 27 14.05 -17.64 -5.39
C PRO A 27 13.14 -18.01 -4.22
N ASP A 28 13.53 -18.97 -3.40
CA ASP A 28 12.76 -19.40 -2.20
C ASP A 28 12.69 -18.33 -1.08
N ARG A 29 13.51 -17.27 -1.18
CA ARG A 29 13.50 -16.11 -0.28
C ARG A 29 12.69 -14.93 -0.83
N ILE A 30 12.10 -15.06 -2.00
CA ILE A 30 11.30 -14.01 -2.65
C ILE A 30 9.83 -14.41 -2.58
N ILE A 31 9.02 -13.51 -2.03
CA ILE A 31 7.57 -13.66 -1.91
C ILE A 31 6.90 -12.50 -2.60
N ILE A 32 6.04 -12.79 -3.58
CA ILE A 32 5.10 -11.80 -4.13
C ILE A 32 3.85 -11.87 -3.25
N TRP A 33 3.51 -10.77 -2.63
CA TRP A 33 2.50 -10.71 -1.59
C TRP A 33 1.45 -9.62 -1.87
N ASP A 34 0.21 -9.90 -1.49
CA ASP A 34 -0.93 -8.97 -1.48
C ASP A 34 -1.85 -9.36 -0.30
N GLN A 35 -2.90 -8.61 -0.07
CA GLN A 35 -3.91 -8.96 0.94
C GLN A 35 -4.50 -10.35 0.69
N SER A 36 -4.82 -10.70 -0.56
CA SER A 36 -5.47 -11.94 -0.96
C SER A 36 -4.66 -12.71 -2.01
N LEU A 37 -4.31 -13.95 -1.71
CA LEU A 37 -3.69 -14.87 -2.65
C LEU A 37 -4.61 -15.15 -3.85
N ALA A 38 -5.92 -15.23 -3.63
CA ALA A 38 -6.88 -15.41 -4.72
C ALA A 38 -6.85 -14.25 -5.71
N SER A 39 -6.72 -13.00 -5.22
CA SER A 39 -6.58 -11.81 -6.07
C SER A 39 -5.30 -11.85 -6.90
N LEU A 40 -4.17 -12.27 -6.35
CA LEU A 40 -2.92 -12.45 -7.09
C LEU A 40 -3.07 -13.49 -8.21
N ARG A 41 -3.75 -14.61 -7.94
CA ARG A 41 -4.01 -15.65 -8.93
C ARG A 41 -4.89 -15.15 -10.07
N VAL A 42 -6.01 -14.48 -9.74
CA VAL A 42 -6.90 -13.88 -10.74
C VAL A 42 -6.16 -12.83 -11.59
N ALA A 43 -5.25 -12.07 -11.00
CA ALA A 43 -4.38 -11.13 -11.71
C ALA A 43 -3.30 -11.82 -12.57
N GLY A 44 -3.17 -13.16 -12.49
CA GLY A 44 -2.27 -13.97 -13.31
C GLY A 44 -0.82 -13.99 -12.84
N TYR A 45 -0.56 -13.80 -11.55
CA TYR A 45 0.79 -13.88 -10.97
C TYR A 45 1.33 -15.32 -10.84
N ASP A 46 0.46 -16.35 -10.91
CA ASP A 46 0.90 -17.76 -10.88
C ASP A 46 1.94 -18.09 -11.95
N GLY A 47 1.74 -17.57 -13.18
CA GLY A 47 2.69 -17.78 -14.27
C GLY A 47 4.04 -17.12 -14.02
N LEU A 48 4.05 -15.94 -13.40
CA LEU A 48 5.28 -15.23 -13.03
C LEU A 48 6.01 -15.97 -11.91
N ALA A 49 5.29 -16.37 -10.86
CA ALA A 49 5.84 -17.10 -9.73
C ALA A 49 6.48 -18.43 -10.17
N LYS A 50 5.78 -19.21 -11.01
CA LYS A 50 6.31 -20.47 -11.57
C LYS A 50 7.56 -20.25 -12.41
N ARG A 51 7.59 -19.22 -13.26
CA ARG A 51 8.74 -18.90 -14.13
C ARG A 51 10.01 -18.66 -13.35
N HIS A 52 9.90 -17.95 -12.22
CA HIS A 52 11.05 -17.54 -11.41
C HIS A 52 11.30 -18.44 -10.20
N GLY A 53 10.42 -19.41 -9.91
CA GLY A 53 10.53 -20.27 -8.73
C GLY A 53 10.28 -19.53 -7.41
N VAL A 54 9.54 -18.39 -7.44
CA VAL A 54 9.21 -17.60 -6.26
C VAL A 54 7.84 -17.97 -5.71
N ARG A 55 7.55 -17.58 -4.46
CA ARG A 55 6.28 -17.91 -3.79
C ARG A 55 5.28 -16.76 -3.93
N LEU A 56 3.99 -17.11 -4.04
CA LEU A 56 2.88 -16.18 -3.81
C LEU A 56 2.36 -16.34 -2.39
N ALA A 57 1.94 -15.23 -1.76
CA ALA A 57 1.29 -15.25 -0.45
C ALA A 57 0.18 -14.21 -0.36
N GLY A 58 -0.78 -14.46 0.53
CA GLY A 58 -1.84 -13.53 0.90
C GLY A 58 -1.90 -13.35 2.41
N SER A 59 -2.14 -12.14 2.89
CA SER A 59 -2.30 -11.89 4.33
C SER A 59 -3.50 -12.62 4.90
N LEU A 60 -4.63 -12.65 4.17
CA LEU A 60 -5.83 -13.41 4.54
C LEU A 60 -5.55 -14.91 4.64
N ASP A 61 -4.73 -15.44 3.73
CA ASP A 61 -4.42 -16.87 3.67
C ASP A 61 -3.40 -17.29 4.74
N ALA A 62 -2.49 -16.40 5.12
CA ALA A 62 -1.51 -16.62 6.19
C ALA A 62 -2.13 -16.48 7.59
N GLY A 63 -3.24 -15.74 7.68
CA GLY A 63 -3.91 -15.42 8.93
C GLY A 63 -3.23 -14.28 9.70
N TRP A 64 -3.78 -14.02 10.88
CA TRP A 64 -3.49 -12.86 11.70
C TRP A 64 -2.76 -13.25 13.00
N ASP A 65 -1.88 -12.40 13.45
CA ASP A 65 -1.15 -12.59 14.71
C ASP A 65 -1.91 -11.87 15.84
N GLU A 66 -2.54 -12.65 16.71
CA GLU A 66 -3.34 -12.14 17.83
C GLU A 66 -2.50 -11.38 18.87
N SER A 67 -1.18 -11.57 18.86
CA SER A 67 -0.26 -10.86 19.79
C SER A 67 0.15 -9.49 19.29
N VAL A 68 0.02 -9.20 17.98
CA VAL A 68 0.40 -7.93 17.37
C VAL A 68 -0.84 -7.20 16.88
N VAL A 69 -1.33 -6.30 17.72
CA VAL A 69 -2.62 -5.65 17.56
C VAL A 69 -2.48 -4.13 17.53
N TYR A 70 -3.19 -3.52 16.61
CA TYR A 70 -3.48 -2.09 16.64
C TYR A 70 -4.85 -1.87 17.29
N GLU A 71 -4.86 -1.14 18.40
CA GLU A 71 -6.08 -0.77 19.11
C GLU A 71 -6.07 0.74 19.38
N SER A 72 -7.13 1.44 18.98
CA SER A 72 -7.28 2.87 19.26
C SER A 72 -8.75 3.19 19.58
N PRO A 73 -9.02 3.89 20.68
CA PRO A 73 -10.36 4.34 21.04
C PRO A 73 -10.89 5.44 20.11
N ILE A 74 -10.01 6.13 19.38
CA ILE A 74 -10.36 7.22 18.46
C ILE A 74 -10.85 6.64 17.12
N VAL A 75 -10.33 5.48 16.74
CA VAL A 75 -10.67 4.83 15.49
C VAL A 75 -11.91 3.97 15.67
N GLY A 76 -12.94 4.30 14.93
CA GLY A 76 -14.31 3.81 15.02
C GLY A 76 -14.53 2.33 15.31
N THR A 77 -15.73 2.03 15.71
CA THR A 77 -16.23 0.69 15.97
C THR A 77 -16.50 -0.07 14.67
N LEU A 78 -16.83 -1.34 14.81
CA LEU A 78 -17.16 -2.24 13.69
C LEU A 78 -18.13 -1.59 12.69
N VAL A 79 -17.77 -1.68 11.42
CA VAL A 79 -18.67 -1.29 10.32
C VAL A 79 -19.53 -2.48 9.94
N ALA A 80 -20.81 -2.26 9.71
CA ALA A 80 -21.71 -3.29 9.21
C ALA A 80 -21.13 -3.88 7.90
N GLY A 81 -20.90 -5.19 7.87
CA GLY A 81 -20.29 -5.90 6.74
C GLY A 81 -18.81 -6.27 6.90
N ASP A 82 -18.17 -5.97 8.01
CA ASP A 82 -16.89 -6.55 8.39
C ASP A 82 -17.12 -8.01 8.82
N LEU A 83 -16.93 -8.93 7.88
CA LEU A 83 -17.27 -10.35 8.07
C LEU A 83 -16.24 -11.15 8.87
N ASP A 84 -15.06 -10.54 9.13
CA ASP A 84 -13.94 -11.22 9.80
C ASP A 84 -14.06 -11.26 11.32
N PHE A 85 -15.15 -10.69 11.87
CA PHE A 85 -15.37 -10.64 13.30
C PHE A 85 -16.34 -11.69 13.79
N LYS A 86 -15.90 -12.43 14.81
CA LYS A 86 -16.80 -13.31 15.58
C LYS A 86 -17.80 -12.43 16.34
N ARG A 87 -19.09 -12.61 16.06
CA ARG A 87 -20.16 -11.97 16.81
C ARG A 87 -20.00 -12.32 18.30
N GLY A 88 -19.91 -11.32 19.17
CA GLY A 88 -19.87 -11.49 20.62
C GLY A 88 -18.53 -11.24 21.30
N GLU A 89 -17.45 -10.92 20.58
CA GLU A 89 -16.21 -10.45 21.19
C GLU A 89 -16.32 -8.95 21.50
N GLU A 90 -16.29 -8.61 22.77
CA GLU A 90 -16.56 -7.26 23.29
C GLU A 90 -15.62 -6.17 22.74
N ASN A 91 -14.44 -6.54 22.30
CA ASN A 91 -13.42 -5.63 21.76
C ASN A 91 -13.03 -5.91 20.28
N ALA A 92 -13.72 -6.82 19.60
CA ALA A 92 -13.40 -7.19 18.23
C ALA A 92 -13.41 -5.99 17.27
N SER A 93 -14.37 -5.06 17.47
CA SER A 93 -14.53 -3.88 16.64
C SER A 93 -13.45 -2.81 16.82
N ARG A 94 -12.61 -2.89 17.86
CA ARG A 94 -11.57 -1.90 18.18
C ARG A 94 -10.17 -2.39 17.78
N LYS A 95 -10.02 -3.66 17.45
CA LYS A 95 -8.72 -4.29 17.19
C LYS A 95 -8.53 -4.56 15.71
N SER A 96 -7.33 -4.40 15.26
CA SER A 96 -6.84 -4.87 13.98
C SER A 96 -5.52 -5.59 14.19
N HIS A 97 -5.38 -6.78 13.62
CA HIS A 97 -4.22 -7.63 13.84
C HIS A 97 -3.32 -7.63 12.61
N LEU A 98 -2.02 -7.70 12.84
CA LEU A 98 -1.02 -7.76 11.79
C LEU A 98 -0.95 -9.18 11.20
N SER A 99 -0.73 -9.28 9.88
CA SER A 99 -0.59 -10.55 9.20
C SER A 99 0.63 -11.34 9.71
N ARG A 100 0.46 -12.66 9.88
CA ARG A 100 1.55 -13.59 10.24
C ARG A 100 2.70 -13.60 9.26
N LEU A 101 2.51 -13.21 8.01
CA LEU A 101 3.60 -13.00 7.06
C LEU A 101 4.59 -11.96 7.57
N LEU A 102 4.09 -10.88 8.16
CA LEU A 102 4.90 -9.76 8.64
C LEU A 102 5.54 -10.04 9.99
N THR A 103 4.86 -10.75 10.86
CA THR A 103 5.43 -11.09 12.18
C THR A 103 6.44 -12.24 12.11
N GLY A 104 6.27 -13.17 11.17
CA GLY A 104 7.07 -14.42 11.12
C GLY A 104 8.01 -14.58 9.92
N GLU A 105 7.70 -14.04 8.75
CA GLU A 105 8.41 -14.41 7.52
C GLU A 105 9.12 -13.25 6.81
N LEU A 106 8.44 -12.10 6.62
CA LEU A 106 8.96 -11.01 5.80
C LEU A 106 9.96 -10.16 6.60
N THR A 107 11.17 -10.07 6.09
CA THR A 107 12.25 -9.28 6.71
C THR A 107 12.53 -7.97 6.00
N ARG A 108 12.23 -7.89 4.70
CA ARG A 108 12.35 -6.70 3.87
C ARG A 108 11.17 -6.63 2.92
N ILE A 109 10.71 -5.42 2.64
CA ILE A 109 9.53 -5.16 1.81
C ILE A 109 9.94 -4.20 0.68
N ILE A 110 9.62 -4.56 -0.54
CA ILE A 110 9.58 -3.66 -1.68
C ILE A 110 8.11 -3.42 -2.01
N SER A 111 7.64 -2.20 -1.82
CA SER A 111 6.26 -1.84 -2.15
C SER A 111 6.16 -1.45 -3.61
N VAL A 112 5.22 -2.06 -4.34
CA VAL A 112 4.96 -1.75 -5.77
C VAL A 112 3.49 -1.41 -5.92
N CYS A 113 3.16 -0.14 -6.13
CA CYS A 113 1.80 0.36 -6.20
C CYS A 113 1.51 1.03 -7.54
N PRO A 114 0.29 0.90 -8.10
CA PRO A 114 -0.13 1.69 -9.25
C PRO A 114 -0.43 3.14 -8.85
N LEU A 115 -0.33 4.08 -9.78
CA LEU A 115 -0.70 5.48 -9.57
C LEU A 115 -2.21 5.66 -9.73
N ILE A 116 -2.93 5.55 -8.61
CA ILE A 116 -4.41 5.63 -8.57
C ILE A 116 -4.83 6.54 -7.43
N ASN A 117 -5.85 7.40 -7.66
CA ASN A 117 -6.39 8.25 -6.60
C ASN A 117 -7.07 7.44 -5.49
N HIS A 118 -7.06 8.02 -4.29
CA HIS A 118 -7.83 7.54 -3.13
C HIS A 118 -8.60 8.69 -2.50
N ASN A 119 -9.92 8.50 -2.28
CA ASN A 119 -10.79 9.62 -1.89
C ASN A 119 -10.53 10.15 -0.48
N GLN A 120 -9.97 9.36 0.44
CA GLN A 120 -9.62 9.80 1.79
C GLN A 120 -8.14 10.12 1.99
N ALA A 121 -7.26 9.50 1.21
CA ALA A 121 -5.81 9.65 1.36
C ALA A 121 -5.15 10.46 0.23
N GLY A 122 -5.88 10.77 -0.83
CA GLY A 122 -5.34 11.41 -2.03
C GLY A 122 -4.78 10.41 -3.05
N VAL A 123 -4.01 9.42 -2.64
CA VAL A 123 -3.45 8.36 -3.47
C VAL A 123 -3.57 6.98 -2.81
N SER A 124 -3.84 5.94 -3.59
CA SER A 124 -3.68 4.53 -3.19
C SER A 124 -2.19 4.17 -3.34
N GLY A 125 -1.40 4.73 -2.45
CA GLY A 125 0.05 4.67 -2.53
C GLY A 125 0.66 3.65 -1.56
N HIS A 126 1.93 3.89 -1.24
CA HIS A 126 2.74 3.00 -0.43
C HIS A 126 2.34 3.00 1.04
N VAL A 127 1.95 4.18 1.56
CA VAL A 127 1.58 4.35 2.97
C VAL A 127 0.27 3.62 3.27
N VAL A 128 -0.80 3.94 2.56
CA VAL A 128 -2.13 3.32 2.77
C VAL A 128 -2.16 1.89 2.26
N GLY A 129 -1.63 1.64 1.07
CA GLY A 129 -1.68 0.31 0.45
C GLY A 129 -0.95 -0.76 1.26
N LEU A 130 0.17 -0.39 1.90
CA LEU A 130 0.90 -1.30 2.77
C LEU A 130 0.08 -1.70 4.01
N VAL A 131 -0.57 -0.73 4.65
CA VAL A 131 -1.43 -0.99 5.82
C VAL A 131 -2.65 -1.83 5.43
N ASP A 132 -3.31 -1.48 4.33
CA ASP A 132 -4.47 -2.23 3.83
C ASP A 132 -4.13 -3.70 3.52
N GLY A 133 -2.95 -3.94 2.96
CA GLY A 133 -2.46 -5.28 2.67
C GLY A 133 -2.02 -6.08 3.89
N SER A 134 -1.77 -5.42 5.03
CA SER A 134 -1.09 -5.97 6.20
C SER A 134 -1.99 -6.27 7.38
N MET A 135 -3.16 -5.64 7.47
CA MET A 135 -4.04 -5.68 8.64
C MET A 135 -5.39 -6.32 8.31
N ASP A 136 -5.95 -7.03 9.29
CA ASP A 136 -7.38 -7.33 9.31
C ASP A 136 -8.17 -6.07 9.68
N ASN A 137 -9.50 -6.16 9.61
CA ASN A 137 -10.41 -5.09 10.03
C ASN A 137 -10.01 -3.67 9.60
N SER A 138 -9.35 -3.53 8.44
CA SER A 138 -8.88 -2.22 7.96
C SER A 138 -10.02 -1.25 7.61
N ARG A 139 -11.25 -1.75 7.40
CA ARG A 139 -12.41 -0.92 7.07
C ARG A 139 -12.73 0.12 8.15
N ARG A 140 -12.53 -0.22 9.44
CA ARG A 140 -12.88 0.67 10.56
C ARG A 140 -12.12 1.99 10.54
N PHE A 141 -10.90 2.05 10.04
CA PHE A 141 -10.12 3.28 9.94
C PHE A 141 -10.14 3.92 8.55
N ARG A 142 -10.83 3.31 7.58
CA ARG A 142 -11.05 3.90 6.24
C ARG A 142 -12.41 4.56 6.07
N LEU A 143 -13.13 4.81 7.16
CA LEU A 143 -14.46 5.44 7.13
C LEU A 143 -14.38 6.89 6.66
N ASP A 144 -13.37 7.61 7.12
CA ASP A 144 -13.12 9.00 6.79
C ASP A 144 -11.62 9.33 6.80
N SER A 145 -11.28 10.51 6.32
CA SER A 145 -9.90 10.97 6.23
C SER A 145 -9.25 11.19 7.60
N SER A 146 -10.02 11.53 8.63
CA SER A 146 -9.48 11.82 9.96
C SER A 146 -9.03 10.55 10.67
N THR A 147 -9.88 9.53 10.70
CA THR A 147 -9.54 8.23 11.31
C THR A 147 -8.40 7.55 10.55
N LEU A 148 -8.41 7.61 9.21
CA LEU A 148 -7.34 7.08 8.38
C LEU A 148 -6.00 7.78 8.64
N SER A 149 -6.02 9.10 8.84
CA SER A 149 -4.82 9.91 9.09
C SER A 149 -4.14 9.64 10.43
N VAL A 150 -4.85 9.06 11.37
CA VAL A 150 -4.31 8.62 12.68
C VAL A 150 -3.85 7.17 12.60
N ALA A 151 -4.73 6.27 12.16
CA ALA A 151 -4.50 4.84 12.20
C ALA A 151 -3.32 4.39 11.32
N VAL A 152 -3.25 4.91 10.08
CA VAL A 152 -2.24 4.44 9.13
C VAL A 152 -0.81 4.72 9.59
N PRO A 153 -0.45 5.94 10.02
CA PRO A 153 0.88 6.19 10.59
C PRO A 153 1.18 5.35 11.82
N GLU A 154 0.23 5.23 12.76
CA GLU A 154 0.41 4.44 13.98
C GLU A 154 0.64 2.95 13.68
N ILE A 155 -0.07 2.38 12.72
CA ILE A 155 0.13 0.99 12.28
C ILE A 155 1.51 0.80 11.63
N LEU A 156 1.95 1.74 10.79
CA LEU A 156 3.30 1.69 10.20
C LEU A 156 4.41 1.78 11.25
N ALA A 157 4.11 2.39 12.39
CA ALA A 157 5.02 2.54 13.53
C ALA A 157 4.89 1.41 14.58
N LEU A 158 4.02 0.40 14.39
CA LEU A 158 3.95 -0.75 15.32
C LEU A 158 5.30 -1.46 15.40
N GLU A 159 5.77 -1.68 16.63
CA GLU A 159 7.10 -2.20 16.93
C GLU A 159 7.06 -3.62 17.49
N ASP A 160 8.12 -4.38 17.23
CA ASP A 160 8.40 -5.66 17.87
C ASP A 160 9.08 -5.47 19.25
N ALA A 161 9.40 -6.56 19.93
CA ALA A 161 10.04 -6.53 21.25
C ALA A 161 11.43 -5.86 21.23
N GLU A 162 12.08 -5.81 20.08
CA GLU A 162 13.38 -5.16 19.87
C GLU A 162 13.24 -3.70 19.37
N GLN A 163 12.05 -3.12 19.48
CA GLN A 163 11.74 -1.75 19.05
C GLN A 163 11.98 -1.50 17.55
N ARG A 164 11.84 -2.54 16.73
CA ARG A 164 11.87 -2.42 15.26
C ARG A 164 10.46 -2.39 14.71
N ARG A 165 10.17 -1.46 13.84
CA ARG A 165 8.85 -1.35 13.21
C ARG A 165 8.61 -2.54 12.27
N TYR A 166 7.47 -3.23 12.44
CA TYR A 166 7.10 -4.35 11.57
C TYR A 166 6.97 -3.97 10.10
N LEU A 167 6.50 -2.76 9.83
CA LEU A 167 6.30 -2.24 8.48
C LEU A 167 7.31 -1.16 8.12
N GLY A 168 7.42 -0.10 8.91
CA GLY A 168 8.24 1.07 8.59
C GLY A 168 9.71 0.75 8.36
N ASP A 169 10.34 -0.04 9.24
CA ASP A 169 11.77 -0.35 9.12
C ASP A 169 12.08 -1.47 8.11
N ARG A 170 11.07 -2.23 7.71
CA ARG A 170 11.22 -3.30 6.70
C ARG A 170 10.98 -2.82 5.29
N LEU A 171 10.35 -1.65 5.11
CA LEU A 171 10.08 -1.04 3.81
C LEU A 171 11.35 -0.40 3.26
N VAL A 172 12.03 -1.08 2.35
CA VAL A 172 13.35 -0.66 1.85
C VAL A 172 13.32 0.05 0.50
N LEU A 173 12.26 -0.15 -0.28
CA LEU A 173 12.09 0.48 -1.59
C LEU A 173 10.61 0.61 -1.92
N ASN A 174 10.25 1.74 -2.50
CA ASN A 174 8.92 2.02 -3.01
C ASN A 174 8.99 2.28 -4.51
N ILE A 175 8.12 1.63 -5.26
CA ILE A 175 8.04 1.74 -6.72
C ILE A 175 6.62 2.09 -7.11
N THR A 176 6.40 3.30 -7.61
CA THR A 176 5.11 3.66 -8.20
C THR A 176 5.11 3.29 -9.68
N ASP A 177 4.24 2.35 -10.05
CA ASP A 177 3.90 2.04 -11.43
C ASP A 177 3.01 3.16 -11.99
N ALA A 178 3.66 4.20 -12.50
CA ALA A 178 3.04 5.34 -13.15
C ALA A 178 3.07 5.22 -14.70
N LEU A 179 3.08 4.01 -15.23
CA LEU A 179 2.89 3.79 -16.67
C LEU A 179 1.53 4.34 -17.13
N PHE A 180 0.52 4.18 -16.26
CA PHE A 180 -0.75 4.90 -16.35
C PHE A 180 -1.06 5.58 -15.02
N CYS A 181 -1.84 6.64 -15.11
CA CYS A 181 -2.32 7.41 -13.98
C CYS A 181 -3.85 7.43 -14.01
N GLN A 182 -4.49 6.80 -13.02
CA GLN A 182 -5.93 6.94 -12.84
C GLN A 182 -6.20 8.06 -11.82
N TYR A 183 -6.58 9.23 -12.31
CA TYR A 183 -6.71 10.43 -11.50
C TYR A 183 -8.06 10.60 -10.81
N LEU A 184 -9.04 9.71 -11.09
CA LEU A 184 -10.34 9.63 -10.42
C LEU A 184 -10.84 8.18 -10.38
N GLY A 185 -11.77 7.84 -9.45
CA GLY A 185 -12.49 6.57 -9.43
C GLY A 185 -12.01 5.55 -8.41
N GLN A 186 -10.97 5.81 -7.64
CA GLN A 186 -10.42 4.88 -6.63
C GLN A 186 -10.15 3.47 -7.20
N SER A 187 -10.63 2.45 -6.47
CA SER A 187 -10.53 1.05 -6.86
C SER A 187 -11.40 0.65 -8.06
N LYS A 188 -12.29 1.54 -8.53
CA LYS A 188 -13.04 1.33 -9.78
C LYS A 188 -12.11 1.62 -10.95
N CYS A 189 -11.96 0.66 -11.85
CA CYS A 189 -11.20 0.87 -13.08
C CYS A 189 -12.01 1.76 -14.03
N LEU A 190 -11.71 3.07 -14.05
CA LEU A 190 -12.39 4.07 -14.88
C LEU A 190 -11.45 4.55 -15.97
N LEU A 191 -11.55 3.93 -17.17
CA LEU A 191 -10.66 4.23 -18.31
C LEU A 191 -10.70 5.69 -18.74
N HIS A 192 -11.87 6.34 -18.70
CA HIS A 192 -12.02 7.74 -19.08
C HIS A 192 -11.39 8.74 -18.10
N TYR A 193 -10.97 8.27 -16.90
CA TYR A 193 -10.17 9.02 -15.95
C TYR A 193 -8.75 8.47 -15.82
N THR A 194 -8.25 7.87 -16.89
CA THR A 194 -6.92 7.26 -16.92
C THR A 194 -6.12 7.80 -18.10
N THR A 195 -4.89 8.23 -17.85
CA THR A 195 -3.94 8.70 -18.86
C THR A 195 -2.63 7.92 -18.79
N GLY A 196 -1.91 7.84 -19.92
CA GLY A 196 -0.59 7.25 -20.00
C GLY A 196 0.49 8.25 -19.60
N LEU A 197 1.35 7.91 -18.64
CA LEU A 197 2.52 8.71 -18.29
C LEU A 197 3.82 8.06 -18.74
N GLY A 198 3.86 6.73 -18.87
CA GLY A 198 5.05 5.99 -19.28
C GLY A 198 6.20 6.04 -18.27
N GLN A 199 5.91 6.24 -16.98
CA GLN A 199 6.91 6.46 -15.93
C GLN A 199 6.93 5.32 -14.92
N LEU A 200 8.12 5.07 -14.36
CA LEU A 200 8.30 4.35 -13.10
C LEU A 200 8.98 5.31 -12.11
N ARG A 201 8.52 5.33 -10.88
CA ARG A 201 9.04 6.23 -9.84
C ARG A 201 9.55 5.40 -8.68
N PHE A 202 10.70 5.78 -8.14
CA PHE A 202 11.40 5.04 -7.09
C PHE A 202 11.73 5.96 -5.92
N SER A 203 11.59 5.48 -4.70
CA SER A 203 12.05 6.18 -3.50
C SER A 203 12.26 5.18 -2.36
N THR A 204 13.19 5.46 -1.47
CA THR A 204 13.26 4.80 -0.15
C THR A 204 12.29 5.43 0.84
N ASP A 205 11.77 6.64 0.55
CA ASP A 205 10.80 7.35 1.36
C ASP A 205 9.39 7.17 0.79
N PRO A 206 8.50 6.40 1.46
CA PRO A 206 7.14 6.17 1.01
C PRO A 206 6.26 7.42 1.07
N VAL A 207 6.47 8.28 2.07
CA VAL A 207 5.69 9.51 2.27
C VAL A 207 5.99 10.51 1.16
N ALA A 208 7.27 10.76 0.88
CA ALA A 208 7.68 11.66 -0.19
C ALA A 208 7.18 11.19 -1.57
N LEU A 209 7.19 9.87 -1.82
CA LEU A 209 6.72 9.31 -3.09
C LEU A 209 5.20 9.40 -3.23
N ASP A 210 4.45 9.18 -2.16
CA ASP A 210 2.99 9.33 -2.16
C ASP A 210 2.58 10.80 -2.33
N VAL A 211 3.25 11.75 -1.65
CA VAL A 211 3.01 13.19 -1.84
C VAL A 211 3.31 13.61 -3.28
N PHE A 212 4.40 13.12 -3.87
CA PHE A 212 4.72 13.35 -5.28
C PHE A 212 3.65 12.78 -6.23
N SER A 213 3.11 11.64 -5.87
CA SER A 213 2.01 11.01 -6.62
C SER A 213 0.71 11.81 -6.54
N ILE A 214 0.40 12.40 -5.38
CA ILE A 214 -0.78 13.29 -5.21
C ILE A 214 -0.66 14.55 -6.07
N GLU A 215 0.53 15.16 -6.14
CA GLU A 215 0.77 16.32 -7.01
C GLU A 215 0.53 15.97 -8.48
N GLU A 216 0.97 14.80 -8.92
CA GLU A 216 0.72 14.32 -10.27
C GLU A 216 -0.79 14.11 -10.54
N LEU A 217 -1.49 13.45 -9.62
CA LEU A 217 -2.94 13.26 -9.73
C LEU A 217 -3.68 14.60 -9.82
N LYS A 218 -3.24 15.61 -9.05
CA LYS A 218 -3.77 16.97 -9.11
C LYS A 218 -3.51 17.59 -10.49
N ARG A 219 -2.28 17.52 -10.98
CA ARG A 219 -1.88 18.04 -12.30
C ARG A 219 -2.72 17.43 -13.43
N GLN A 220 -2.99 16.11 -13.37
CA GLN A 220 -3.81 15.44 -14.38
C GLN A 220 -5.27 15.90 -14.33
N ARG A 221 -5.84 16.10 -13.13
CA ARG A 221 -7.21 16.66 -13.00
C ARG A 221 -7.32 18.07 -13.55
N GLU A 222 -6.36 18.92 -13.27
CA GLU A 222 -6.28 20.28 -13.80
C GLU A 222 -6.16 20.26 -15.33
N GLN A 223 -5.31 19.41 -15.89
CA GLN A 223 -5.11 19.26 -17.34
C GLN A 223 -6.38 18.81 -18.08
N PHE A 224 -7.18 17.93 -17.45
CA PHE A 224 -8.41 17.40 -18.04
C PHE A 224 -9.68 18.09 -17.51
N GLU A 225 -9.55 19.21 -16.83
CA GLU A 225 -10.64 20.04 -16.30
C GLU A 225 -11.64 19.22 -15.45
N VAL A 226 -11.12 18.27 -14.64
CA VAL A 226 -11.94 17.42 -13.78
C VAL A 226 -12.15 18.12 -12.45
N ASP A 227 -13.41 18.41 -12.13
CA ASP A 227 -13.80 18.92 -10.83
C ASP A 227 -13.61 17.83 -9.76
N TYR A 228 -12.79 18.12 -8.76
CA TYR A 228 -12.46 17.21 -7.69
C TYR A 228 -12.09 17.96 -6.40
N LEU A 229 -12.81 17.67 -5.35
CA LEU A 229 -12.45 18.16 -4.02
C LEU A 229 -11.44 17.20 -3.38
N PRO A 230 -10.18 17.63 -3.16
CA PRO A 230 -9.19 16.79 -2.51
C PRO A 230 -9.60 16.50 -1.06
N PRO A 231 -9.24 15.34 -0.50
CA PRO A 231 -9.51 15.06 0.90
C PRO A 231 -8.74 16.01 1.80
N ASP A 232 -9.42 16.51 2.84
CA ASP A 232 -8.75 17.17 3.97
C ASP A 232 -8.15 16.07 4.88
N SER A 233 -6.94 15.67 4.56
CA SER A 233 -6.27 14.56 5.23
C SER A 233 -4.88 14.97 5.71
N PRO A 234 -4.65 15.03 7.02
CA PRO A 234 -3.32 15.26 7.59
C PRO A 234 -2.41 14.02 7.56
N LEU A 235 -2.81 12.93 6.88
CA LEU A 235 -2.13 11.64 6.85
C LEU A 235 -0.61 11.77 6.70
N TYR A 236 -0.16 12.43 5.65
CA TYR A 236 1.27 12.52 5.32
C TYR A 236 2.03 13.43 6.29
N LYS A 237 1.39 14.46 6.84
CA LYS A 237 1.95 15.29 7.92
C LYS A 237 2.12 14.46 9.19
N ASN A 238 1.10 13.68 9.57
CA ASN A 238 1.18 12.80 10.73
C ASN A 238 2.25 11.72 10.55
N ALA A 239 2.36 11.14 9.36
CA ALA A 239 3.42 10.18 9.03
C ALA A 239 4.82 10.80 9.15
N ALA A 240 5.00 12.04 8.72
CA ALA A 240 6.27 12.76 8.86
C ALA A 240 6.59 13.09 10.33
N LEU A 241 5.60 13.43 11.16
CA LEU A 241 5.81 13.70 12.58
C LEU A 241 6.37 12.49 13.35
N ILE A 242 6.01 11.28 12.94
CA ILE A 242 6.53 10.03 13.52
C ILE A 242 7.68 9.43 12.70
N GLN A 243 8.34 10.23 11.88
CA GLN A 243 9.56 9.88 11.15
C GLN A 243 9.40 8.70 10.18
N LEU A 244 8.27 8.62 9.48
CA LEU A 244 8.03 7.65 8.41
C LEU A 244 8.47 8.14 7.03
N GLY A 245 8.77 9.44 6.90
CA GLY A 245 9.25 10.06 5.67
C GLY A 245 8.99 11.57 5.64
N GLU A 246 9.30 12.22 4.52
CA GLU A 246 9.20 13.67 4.33
C GLU A 246 7.92 14.06 3.59
N SER A 247 7.07 14.84 4.23
CA SER A 247 5.80 15.31 3.65
C SER A 247 5.90 16.67 2.96
N ASN A 248 7.00 17.42 3.16
CA ASN A 248 7.17 18.73 2.55
C ASN A 248 7.77 18.63 1.13
N PRO A 249 7.02 19.00 0.07
CA PRO A 249 7.52 18.92 -1.30
C PRO A 249 8.80 19.74 -1.55
N ALA A 250 9.00 20.83 -0.81
CA ALA A 250 10.19 21.70 -0.96
C ALA A 250 11.49 21.05 -0.49
N ARG A 251 11.41 19.98 0.29
CA ARG A 251 12.58 19.21 0.78
C ARG A 251 12.89 17.98 -0.04
N ARG A 252 12.09 17.71 -1.07
CA ARG A 252 12.25 16.57 -1.95
C ARG A 252 13.22 16.89 -3.07
N GLU A 253 14.13 15.98 -3.34
CA GLU A 253 14.98 15.99 -4.53
C GLU A 253 14.44 14.97 -5.54
N VAL A 254 14.30 15.36 -6.79
CA VAL A 254 13.81 14.50 -7.89
C VAL A 254 14.88 14.42 -8.96
N MET A 255 15.30 13.18 -9.28
CA MET A 255 16.18 12.90 -10.39
C MET A 255 15.39 12.22 -11.51
N GLU A 256 15.40 12.78 -12.71
CA GLU A 256 14.78 12.20 -13.89
C GLU A 256 15.82 11.49 -14.74
N ILE A 257 15.52 10.24 -15.14
CA ILE A 257 16.37 9.43 -16.02
C ILE A 257 15.56 9.14 -17.28
N PHE A 258 16.01 9.64 -18.40
CA PHE A 258 15.43 9.39 -19.70
C PHE A 258 16.21 8.27 -20.39
N ARG A 259 15.49 7.35 -21.05
CA ARG A 259 16.07 6.30 -21.90
C ARG A 259 15.50 6.37 -23.31
#